data_00145dac37fb824a0674b621dc14d162
#
_entry.id   00145dac37fb824a0674b621dc14d162
#
_cell.length_a   1.000
_cell.length_b   1.000
_cell.length_c   1.000
_cell.angle_alpha   90.00
_cell.angle_beta   90.00
_cell.angle_gamma   90.00
#
_symmetry.space_group_name_H-M   'P 1'
#
loop_
_entity.id
_entity.type
_entity.pdbx_description
1 polymer ?
#
loop_
_entity_poly.entity_id
_entity_poly.type
_entity_poly.pdbx_seq_one_letter_code
_entity_poly.pdbx_strand_id
1 'polypeptide(L)'
;MFKKLNKKGFTLAELLIVVAIIGVLVAISIPIFTSQLQKAKDATNRANARAAKAAAVSAYLTNSETAAKDYYYKVSDGSLVDAAVTSTHTGIYDGFKVSIAANGETVTIDPVVPAEGTMFIATS
;
A
#
# COMPACT_ATOMS: atom_id res chain seq x y z
N MET A 1 -10.13 -57.82 -2.98
CA MET A 1 -10.56 -56.91 -2.91
C MET A 1 -9.91 -55.66 -2.90
N PHE A 2 -8.70 -55.44 -2.57
CA PHE A 2 -8.06 -54.20 -2.65
C PHE A 2 -7.82 -53.67 -4.00
N LYS A 3 -7.75 -54.53 -5.00
CA LYS A 3 -7.51 -54.01 -6.30
C LYS A 3 -8.59 -53.14 -6.82
N LYS A 4 -9.76 -53.26 -6.30
CA LYS A 4 -10.79 -52.38 -6.71
C LYS A 4 -10.54 -50.98 -6.36
N LEU A 5 -9.87 -50.73 -5.24
CA LEU A 5 -9.54 -49.41 -4.81
C LEU A 5 -8.56 -48.76 -5.75
N ASN A 6 -7.70 -49.55 -6.34
CA ASN A 6 -6.68 -49.03 -7.21
C ASN A 6 -7.18 -48.53 -8.53
N LYS A 7 -8.35 -48.95 -8.93
CA LYS A 7 -8.88 -48.55 -10.22
C LYS A 7 -9.15 -47.08 -10.34
N LYS A 8 -9.49 -46.44 -9.24
CA LYS A 8 -9.81 -45.03 -9.24
C LYS A 8 -8.91 -44.23 -8.39
N GLY A 9 -7.97 -44.83 -7.73
CA GLY A 9 -7.00 -44.14 -6.89
C GLY A 9 -5.78 -43.76 -7.66
N PHE A 10 -5.08 -42.78 -7.14
CA PHE A 10 -3.80 -42.40 -7.66
C PHE A 10 -2.72 -43.33 -7.09
N THR A 11 -1.69 -43.57 -7.86
CA THR A 11 -0.51 -44.24 -7.34
C THR A 11 0.28 -43.28 -6.46
N LEU A 12 1.11 -43.84 -5.61
CA LEU A 12 1.99 -43.05 -4.78
C LEU A 12 2.93 -42.18 -5.61
N ALA A 13 3.44 -42.74 -6.71
CA ALA A 13 4.32 -42.01 -7.60
C ALA A 13 3.62 -40.82 -8.26
N GLU A 14 2.39 -41.01 -8.70
CA GLU A 14 1.63 -39.94 -9.29
C GLU A 14 1.40 -38.78 -8.31
N LEU A 15 1.07 -39.13 -7.09
CA LEU A 15 0.84 -38.13 -6.05
C LEU A 15 2.15 -37.39 -5.73
N LEU A 16 3.25 -38.09 -5.65
CA LEU A 16 4.57 -37.49 -5.37
C LEU A 16 4.96 -36.51 -6.48
N ILE A 17 4.74 -36.87 -7.72
CA ILE A 17 5.05 -36.01 -8.87
C ILE A 17 4.24 -34.73 -8.79
N VAL A 18 2.95 -34.84 -8.51
CA VAL A 18 2.07 -33.67 -8.42
C VAL A 18 2.51 -32.75 -7.30
N VAL A 19 2.80 -33.29 -6.14
CA VAL A 19 3.24 -32.50 -4.98
C VAL A 19 4.57 -31.82 -5.27
N ALA A 20 5.49 -32.50 -5.95
CA ALA A 20 6.78 -31.93 -6.32
C ALA A 20 6.60 -30.75 -7.29
N ILE A 21 5.74 -30.89 -8.27
CA ILE A 21 5.46 -29.80 -9.23
C ILE A 21 4.84 -28.61 -8.51
N ILE A 22 3.86 -28.83 -7.68
CA ILE A 22 3.22 -27.76 -6.90
C ILE A 22 4.25 -27.07 -6.01
N GLY A 23 5.12 -27.83 -5.36
CA GLY A 23 6.16 -27.28 -4.51
C GLY A 23 7.10 -26.34 -5.25
N VAL A 24 7.52 -26.72 -6.44
CA VAL A 24 8.39 -25.89 -7.27
C VAL A 24 7.68 -24.61 -7.71
N LEU A 25 6.43 -24.74 -8.16
CA LEU A 25 5.65 -23.58 -8.60
C LEU A 25 5.43 -22.60 -7.46
N VAL A 26 5.11 -23.09 -6.27
CA VAL A 26 4.90 -22.25 -5.10
C VAL A 26 6.19 -21.55 -4.70
N ALA A 27 7.32 -22.26 -4.74
CA ALA A 27 8.61 -21.69 -4.38
C ALA A 27 9.00 -20.51 -5.27
N ILE A 28 8.62 -20.55 -6.53
CA ILE A 28 8.89 -19.46 -7.47
C ILE A 28 7.88 -18.33 -7.29
N SER A 29 6.64 -18.67 -7.02
CA SER A 29 5.53 -17.70 -7.00
C SER A 29 5.56 -16.77 -5.78
N ILE A 30 5.96 -17.29 -4.62
CA ILE A 30 5.93 -16.51 -3.38
C ILE A 30 6.80 -15.24 -3.46
N PRO A 31 8.09 -15.32 -3.86
CA PRO A 31 8.90 -14.11 -3.95
C PRO A 31 8.37 -13.09 -4.95
N ILE A 32 7.85 -13.56 -6.09
CA ILE A 32 7.29 -12.69 -7.12
C ILE A 32 6.05 -11.98 -6.59
N PHE A 33 5.16 -12.73 -5.93
CA PHE A 33 3.94 -12.19 -5.36
C PHE A 33 4.24 -11.11 -4.32
N THR A 34 5.21 -11.35 -3.44
CA THR A 34 5.60 -10.39 -2.41
C THR A 34 6.11 -9.09 -3.03
N SER A 35 6.92 -9.20 -4.07
CA SER A 35 7.44 -8.04 -4.78
C SER A 35 6.32 -7.22 -5.42
N GLN A 36 5.36 -7.87 -6.08
CA GLN A 36 4.23 -7.21 -6.70
C GLN A 36 3.31 -6.57 -5.66
N LEU A 37 3.13 -7.21 -4.53
CA LEU A 37 2.33 -6.67 -3.44
C LEU A 37 2.95 -5.37 -2.90
N GLN A 38 4.27 -5.33 -2.76
CA GLN A 38 4.96 -4.13 -2.31
C GLN A 38 4.78 -2.98 -3.31
N LYS A 39 4.91 -3.26 -4.60
CA LYS A 39 4.66 -2.25 -5.64
C LYS A 39 3.24 -1.72 -5.60
N ALA A 40 2.28 -2.60 -5.35
CA ALA A 40 0.88 -2.20 -5.24
C ALA A 40 0.65 -1.28 -4.03
N LYS A 41 1.28 -1.58 -2.91
CA LYS A 41 1.20 -0.72 -1.71
C LYS A 41 1.81 0.64 -1.98
N ASP A 42 2.96 0.68 -2.64
CA ASP A 42 3.61 1.95 -2.98
C ASP A 42 2.74 2.80 -3.91
N ALA A 43 2.13 2.18 -4.91
CA ALA A 43 1.21 2.87 -5.82
C ALA A 43 -0.01 3.42 -5.07
N THR A 44 -0.55 2.66 -4.14
CA THR A 44 -1.68 3.10 -3.30
C THR A 44 -1.27 4.28 -2.43
N ASN A 45 -0.10 4.23 -1.81
CA ASN A 45 0.39 5.34 -0.98
C ASN A 45 0.59 6.60 -1.82
N ARG A 46 1.12 6.48 -3.04
CA ARG A 46 1.26 7.63 -3.92
C ARG A 46 -0.10 8.23 -4.30
N ALA A 47 -1.08 7.40 -4.61
CA ALA A 47 -2.43 7.86 -4.93
C ALA A 47 -3.06 8.56 -3.73
N ASN A 48 -2.92 8.00 -2.54
CA ASN A 48 -3.45 8.59 -1.31
C ASN A 48 -2.75 9.91 -0.98
N ALA A 49 -1.44 10.00 -1.23
CA ALA A 49 -0.68 11.24 -1.03
C ALA A 49 -1.17 12.35 -1.95
N ARG A 50 -1.45 12.04 -3.21
CA ARG A 50 -2.02 13.01 -4.16
C ARG A 50 -3.39 13.47 -3.70
N ALA A 51 -4.23 12.55 -3.24
CA ALA A 51 -5.54 12.87 -2.72
C ALA A 51 -5.44 13.77 -1.49
N ALA A 52 -4.50 13.49 -0.59
CA ALA A 52 -4.26 14.30 0.60
C ALA A 52 -3.85 15.73 0.23
N LYS A 53 -2.91 15.87 -0.69
CA LYS A 53 -2.47 17.18 -1.17
C LYS A 53 -3.63 17.95 -1.79
N ALA A 54 -4.40 17.30 -2.65
CA ALA A 54 -5.53 17.94 -3.31
C ALA A 54 -6.57 18.41 -2.30
N ALA A 55 -6.91 17.60 -1.31
CA ALA A 55 -7.86 17.95 -0.27
C ALA A 55 -7.37 19.13 0.57
N ALA A 56 -6.11 19.12 0.96
CA ALA A 56 -5.52 20.18 1.77
C ALA A 56 -5.46 21.50 1.00
N VAL A 57 -5.03 21.48 -0.24
CA VAL A 57 -4.97 22.68 -1.08
C VAL A 57 -6.37 23.23 -1.31
N SER A 58 -7.33 22.38 -1.58
CA SER A 58 -8.73 22.80 -1.76
C SER A 58 -9.25 23.49 -0.50
N ALA A 59 -9.01 22.94 0.68
CA ALA A 59 -9.43 23.53 1.94
C ALA A 59 -8.74 24.87 2.19
N TYR A 60 -7.44 24.94 1.92
CA TYR A 60 -6.64 26.15 2.07
C TYR A 60 -7.21 27.29 1.22
N LEU A 61 -7.50 27.02 -0.04
CA LEU A 61 -8.05 28.00 -0.97
C LEU A 61 -9.49 28.37 -0.63
N THR A 62 -10.31 27.39 -0.25
CA THR A 62 -11.70 27.64 0.10
C THR A 62 -11.82 28.53 1.33
N ASN A 63 -10.94 28.34 2.30
CA ASN A 63 -10.95 29.14 3.52
C ASN A 63 -10.20 30.47 3.37
N SER A 64 -9.68 30.75 2.18
CA SER A 64 -8.90 31.97 1.89
C SER A 64 -7.74 32.18 2.88
N GLU A 65 -7.08 31.08 3.23
CA GLU A 65 -5.96 31.15 4.16
C GLU A 65 -4.77 31.82 3.50
N THR A 66 -4.05 32.62 4.26
CA THR A 66 -2.81 33.25 3.78
C THR A 66 -1.62 32.90 4.63
N ALA A 67 -1.85 32.41 5.85
CA ALA A 67 -0.80 31.97 6.74
C ALA A 67 -0.45 30.50 6.47
N ALA A 68 0.73 30.09 6.88
CA ALA A 68 1.13 28.69 6.81
C ALA A 68 0.18 27.84 7.66
N LYS A 69 -0.21 26.69 7.15
CA LYS A 69 -1.15 25.83 7.84
C LYS A 69 -0.89 24.36 7.55
N ASP A 70 -1.13 23.51 8.55
CA ASP A 70 -1.01 22.08 8.44
C ASP A 70 -2.39 21.45 8.40
N TYR A 71 -2.57 20.50 7.50
CA TYR A 71 -3.79 19.72 7.38
C TYR A 71 -3.45 18.24 7.59
N TYR A 72 -4.36 17.52 8.21
CA TYR A 72 -4.23 16.09 8.44
C TYR A 72 -5.29 15.36 7.64
N TYR A 73 -4.84 14.47 6.78
CA TYR A 73 -5.72 13.70 5.90
C TYR A 73 -5.81 12.27 6.39
N LYS A 74 -7.02 11.78 6.56
CA LYS A 74 -7.28 10.41 6.99
C LYS A 74 -7.67 9.58 5.79
N VAL A 75 -6.88 8.52 5.53
CA VAL A 75 -7.06 7.70 4.33
C VAL A 75 -8.34 6.89 4.38
N SER A 76 -8.75 6.42 5.56
CA SER A 76 -9.89 5.52 5.69
C SER A 76 -11.21 6.09 5.19
N ASP A 77 -11.43 7.39 5.39
CA ASP A 77 -12.66 8.05 4.96
C ASP A 77 -12.43 9.21 3.99
N GLY A 78 -11.18 9.47 3.63
CA GLY A 78 -10.85 10.50 2.64
C GLY A 78 -11.13 11.92 3.11
N SER A 79 -11.11 12.17 4.40
CA SER A 79 -11.43 13.46 4.97
C SER A 79 -10.23 14.13 5.64
N LEU A 80 -10.31 15.45 5.80
CA LEU A 80 -9.40 16.21 6.63
C LEU A 80 -9.87 16.14 8.07
N VAL A 81 -8.94 15.95 9.00
CA VAL A 81 -9.24 15.86 10.43
C VAL A 81 -8.39 16.86 11.20
N ASP A 82 -8.83 17.20 12.40
CA ASP A 82 -8.17 18.25 13.19
C ASP A 82 -6.94 17.78 13.95
N ALA A 83 -6.73 16.49 14.02
CA ALA A 83 -5.62 15.91 14.78
C ALA A 83 -4.78 15.00 13.91
N ALA A 84 -3.50 14.90 14.26
CA ALA A 84 -2.58 14.04 13.55
C ALA A 84 -3.06 12.60 13.54
N VAL A 85 -3.02 11.96 12.38
CA VAL A 85 -3.35 10.56 12.22
C VAL A 85 -2.03 9.77 12.39
N THR A 86 -2.03 8.86 13.33
CA THR A 86 -0.86 8.01 13.53
C THR A 86 -0.78 7.03 12.36
N SER A 87 0.31 7.07 11.66
CA SER A 87 0.53 6.18 10.53
C SER A 87 1.30 4.95 10.97
N THR A 88 0.75 3.78 10.69
CA THR A 88 1.50 2.54 10.86
C THR A 88 2.33 2.31 9.61
N HIS A 89 3.61 2.10 9.81
CA HIS A 89 4.59 2.21 8.74
C HIS A 89 4.82 0.96 7.91
N THR A 90 3.98 -0.05 8.06
CA THR A 90 4.13 -1.29 7.31
C THR A 90 3.05 -1.40 6.26
N GLY A 91 3.33 -0.93 5.08
CA GLY A 91 2.41 -1.08 3.96
C GLY A 91 1.69 0.20 3.59
N ILE A 92 0.37 0.25 3.70
CA ILE A 92 -0.42 1.42 3.33
C ILE A 92 -0.51 2.36 4.53
N TYR A 93 -0.24 3.63 4.31
CA TYR A 93 -0.34 4.63 5.35
C TYR A 93 -1.78 4.96 5.71
N ASP A 94 -2.03 5.19 7.00
CA ASP A 94 -3.35 5.52 7.50
C ASP A 94 -3.71 6.99 7.31
N GLY A 95 -2.71 7.84 7.19
CA GLY A 95 -2.92 9.26 7.02
C GLY A 95 -1.68 10.02 6.61
N PHE A 96 -1.89 11.27 6.25
CA PHE A 96 -0.84 12.18 5.82
C PHE A 96 -1.02 13.54 6.47
N LYS A 97 0.09 14.15 6.82
CA LYS A 97 0.13 15.56 7.19
C LYS A 97 0.55 16.35 5.96
N VAL A 98 -0.23 17.32 5.58
CA VAL A 98 0.09 18.21 4.46
C VAL A 98 0.35 19.59 5.04
N SER A 99 1.55 20.10 4.86
CA SER A 99 1.94 21.44 5.33
C SER A 99 1.99 22.40 4.15
N ILE A 100 1.21 23.44 4.22
CA ILE A 100 1.15 24.48 3.20
C ILE A 100 1.80 25.74 3.76
N ALA A 101 2.82 26.23 3.07
CA ALA A 101 3.49 27.46 3.46
C ALA A 101 2.60 28.67 3.24
N ALA A 102 2.97 29.80 3.81
CA ALA A 102 2.20 31.04 3.68
C ALA A 102 1.97 31.35 2.19
N ASN A 103 0.76 31.80 1.90
CA ASN A 103 0.30 32.11 0.54
C ASN A 103 0.34 30.94 -0.44
N GLY A 104 0.44 29.72 0.06
CA GLY A 104 0.44 28.53 -0.79
C GLY A 104 1.73 28.32 -1.57
N GLU A 105 2.80 28.96 -1.15
CA GLU A 105 4.06 28.96 -1.91
C GLU A 105 4.67 27.57 -2.07
N THR A 106 4.61 26.75 -1.04
CA THR A 106 5.06 25.36 -1.10
C THR A 106 4.09 24.45 -0.37
N VAL A 107 4.00 23.21 -0.86
CA VAL A 107 3.17 22.17 -0.25
C VAL A 107 4.07 20.97 0.00
N THR A 108 4.17 20.55 1.26
CA THR A 108 4.95 19.37 1.64
C THR A 108 4.04 18.34 2.26
N ILE A 109 4.44 17.08 2.16
CA ILE A 109 3.66 15.97 2.69
C ILE A 109 4.53 15.07 3.56
N ASP A 110 3.95 14.57 4.64
CA ASP A 110 4.61 13.67 5.58
C ASP A 110 3.61 12.56 5.98
N PRO A 111 3.94 11.30 5.86
CA PRO A 111 5.22 10.76 5.41
C PRO A 111 5.44 10.95 3.91
N VAL A 112 6.70 11.04 3.53
CA VAL A 112 7.07 11.17 2.12
C VAL A 112 6.92 9.82 1.44
N VAL A 113 6.25 9.83 0.30
CA VAL A 113 6.10 8.61 -0.50
C VAL A 113 7.14 8.64 -1.61
N PRO A 114 7.92 7.56 -1.78
CA PRO A 114 8.94 7.50 -2.83
C PRO A 114 8.37 7.72 -4.22
N ALA A 115 9.19 8.25 -5.11
CA ALA A 115 8.81 8.41 -6.49
C ALA A 115 8.57 7.06 -7.16
N GLU A 116 7.84 7.10 -8.27
CA GLU A 116 7.56 5.90 -9.03
C GLU A 116 8.86 5.21 -9.45
N GLY A 117 8.88 3.91 -9.35
CA GLY A 117 10.07 3.11 -9.66
C GLY A 117 11.03 2.91 -8.49
N THR A 118 10.85 3.65 -7.41
CA THR A 118 11.66 3.50 -6.21
C THR A 118 10.96 2.54 -5.25
N MET A 119 11.68 1.58 -4.73
CA MET A 119 11.10 0.65 -3.76
C MET A 119 10.83 1.39 -2.45
N PHE A 120 9.60 1.34 -2.00
CA PHE A 120 9.22 1.94 -0.74
C PHE A 120 9.67 1.05 0.42
N ILE A 121 10.46 1.63 1.31
CA ILE A 121 10.85 0.96 2.54
C ILE A 121 10.20 1.72 3.68
N ALA A 122 9.27 1.08 4.36
CA ALA A 122 8.63 1.69 5.49
C ALA A 122 9.62 1.80 6.64
N THR A 123 9.82 3.01 7.12
CA THR A 123 10.64 3.26 8.31
C THR A 123 9.72 3.65 9.44
N SER A 124 9.94 3.05 10.57
CA SER A 124 9.14 3.35 11.76
C SER A 124 9.54 4.67 12.42
#